data_cfe27960b64feb1d003ed89a3fb5b6f1
#
_entry.id   cfe27960b64feb1d003ed89a3fb5b6f1
#
_cell.length_a   1.000
_cell.length_b   1.000
_cell.length_c   1.000
_cell.angle_alpha   90.00
_cell.angle_beta   90.00
_cell.angle_gamma   90.00
#
_symmetry.space_group_name_H-M   'P 1'
#
loop_
_entity.id
_entity.type
_entity.pdbx_description
1 polymer ?
#
loop_
_entity_poly.entity_id
_entity_poly.type
_entity_poly.pdbx_seq_one_letter_code
_entity_poly.pdbx_strand_id
1 'polypeptide(L)'
;MRPTVENKGFPSDRGQAKTIAIANQKGGVAKTTTAINLSACLAATGRRVLLVDADPQGNATSGLGVDRDGLDVSVYDLLLGEAQPERVVVSLQIENLDLLPATINLAGAEVELVGMKDREFRLRSALQSLRGRYHYIFIDCPPSLGLLTINALTAADRILIPIQCEYYALEGVGQLLQTVNLVRRRLNPQLELEGVLLTMFDARTNLAIQVVDEVKNYFGDKVFRTVIPRNVRLSEAPSHGKPVIAYDPRSRGAILYQELAQEVIEHEE
;
A
#
# COMPACT_ATOMS: atom_id res chain seq x y z
N MET A 1 6.62 -31.41 -8.93
CA MET A 1 5.49 -31.17 -9.82
C MET A 1 5.14 -29.69 -9.65
N ARG A 2 5.36 -28.86 -10.67
CA ARG A 2 5.01 -27.43 -10.62
C ARG A 2 3.52 -27.29 -10.82
N PRO A 3 2.78 -26.50 -10.00
CA PRO A 3 1.38 -26.24 -10.29
C PRO A 3 1.28 -25.38 -11.54
N THR A 4 0.59 -25.89 -12.54
CA THR A 4 0.16 -25.15 -13.73
C THR A 4 -0.85 -24.09 -13.29
N VAL A 5 -0.53 -22.81 -13.54
CA VAL A 5 -1.44 -21.69 -13.37
C VAL A 5 -2.61 -21.88 -14.34
N GLU A 6 -3.74 -22.32 -13.84
CA GLU A 6 -4.99 -22.33 -14.63
C GLU A 6 -5.36 -20.88 -14.97
N ASN A 7 -5.40 -20.63 -16.26
CA ASN A 7 -5.84 -19.36 -16.84
C ASN A 7 -7.36 -19.26 -16.68
N LYS A 8 -7.84 -18.86 -15.49
CA LYS A 8 -9.24 -18.57 -15.24
C LYS A 8 -9.61 -17.34 -16.05
N GLY A 9 -10.40 -17.55 -17.10
CA GLY A 9 -10.83 -16.56 -18.07
C GLY A 9 -11.29 -15.24 -17.41
N PHE A 10 -10.75 -14.14 -17.92
CA PHE A 10 -11.05 -12.79 -17.45
C PHE A 10 -12.42 -12.33 -18.00
N PRO A 11 -13.31 -11.77 -17.16
CA PRO A 11 -14.45 -11.04 -17.67
C PRO A 11 -13.96 -9.76 -18.36
N SER A 12 -14.25 -9.61 -19.64
CA SER A 12 -13.80 -8.53 -20.53
C SER A 12 -14.49 -7.17 -20.30
N ASP A 13 -15.13 -6.95 -19.16
CA ASP A 13 -16.03 -5.80 -18.94
C ASP A 13 -15.65 -4.90 -17.74
N ARG A 14 -14.38 -4.91 -17.30
CA ARG A 14 -13.94 -4.08 -16.19
C ARG A 14 -12.69 -3.29 -16.56
N GLY A 15 -12.76 -1.98 -16.27
CA GLY A 15 -11.65 -1.03 -16.45
C GLY A 15 -10.33 -1.47 -15.80
N GLN A 16 -9.29 -0.68 -16.01
CA GLN A 16 -7.98 -0.93 -15.40
C GLN A 16 -8.05 -0.85 -13.87
N ALA A 17 -7.19 -1.62 -13.19
CA ALA A 17 -7.09 -1.59 -11.73
C ALA A 17 -6.91 -0.17 -11.19
N LYS A 18 -7.59 0.16 -10.09
CA LYS A 18 -7.33 1.37 -9.30
C LYS A 18 -6.02 1.16 -8.52
N THR A 19 -5.00 1.95 -8.83
CA THR A 19 -3.69 1.86 -8.18
C THR A 19 -3.58 2.90 -7.09
N ILE A 20 -3.34 2.48 -5.84
CA ILE A 20 -3.32 3.35 -4.66
C ILE A 20 -1.96 3.22 -3.96
N ALA A 21 -1.18 4.31 -3.91
CA ALA A 21 0.02 4.38 -3.09
C ALA A 21 -0.34 4.69 -1.63
N ILE A 22 0.21 3.92 -0.68
CA ILE A 22 0.07 4.19 0.75
C ILE A 22 1.37 4.81 1.23
N ALA A 23 1.38 6.12 1.46
CA ALA A 23 2.59 6.87 1.71
C ALA A 23 2.46 7.85 2.88
N ASN A 24 3.53 7.95 3.65
CA ASN A 24 3.79 9.00 4.63
C ASN A 24 5.30 9.00 4.92
N GLN A 25 5.91 10.18 5.01
CA GLN A 25 7.33 10.33 5.32
C GLN A 25 7.66 9.86 6.75
N LYS A 26 6.71 10.00 7.68
CA LYS A 26 6.91 9.56 9.06
C LYS A 26 6.91 8.03 9.13
N GLY A 27 7.93 7.47 9.79
CA GLY A 27 7.97 6.04 10.12
C GLY A 27 6.95 5.69 11.21
N GLY A 28 6.49 4.44 11.23
CA GLY A 28 5.63 3.93 12.30
C GLY A 28 4.17 4.43 12.29
N VAL A 29 3.69 5.07 11.21
CA VAL A 29 2.28 5.54 11.10
C VAL A 29 1.32 4.48 10.55
N ALA A 30 1.67 3.22 10.58
CA ALA A 30 0.89 2.07 10.11
C ALA A 30 0.69 2.01 8.57
N LYS A 31 1.64 2.49 7.73
CA LYS A 31 1.60 2.32 6.28
C LYS A 31 1.46 0.85 5.88
N THR A 32 2.46 0.04 6.22
CA THR A 32 2.50 -1.40 5.93
C THR A 32 1.33 -2.15 6.57
N THR A 33 0.98 -1.82 7.82
CA THR A 33 -0.20 -2.40 8.49
C THR A 33 -1.47 -2.14 7.70
N THR A 34 -1.65 -0.92 7.18
CA THR A 34 -2.79 -0.55 6.34
C THR A 34 -2.73 -1.26 4.99
N ALA A 35 -1.56 -1.30 4.35
CA ALA A 35 -1.37 -1.98 3.06
C ALA A 35 -1.78 -3.46 3.14
N ILE A 36 -1.27 -4.19 4.13
CA ILE A 36 -1.58 -5.61 4.35
C ILE A 36 -3.07 -5.82 4.63
N ASN A 37 -3.61 -5.09 5.62
CA ASN A 37 -4.94 -5.40 6.14
C ASN A 37 -6.07 -4.89 5.23
N LEU A 38 -5.91 -3.71 4.62
CA LEU A 38 -6.87 -3.21 3.62
C LEU A 38 -6.90 -4.10 2.38
N SER A 39 -5.74 -4.51 1.86
CA SER A 39 -5.64 -5.44 0.73
C SER A 39 -6.35 -6.77 1.03
N ALA A 40 -6.10 -7.35 2.21
CA ALA A 40 -6.72 -8.61 2.61
C ALA A 40 -8.25 -8.49 2.81
N CYS A 41 -8.71 -7.36 3.38
CA CYS A 41 -10.15 -7.13 3.57
C CYS A 41 -10.88 -6.93 2.23
N LEU A 42 -10.29 -6.22 1.26
CA LEU A 42 -10.83 -6.09 -0.10
C LEU A 42 -10.83 -7.43 -0.84
N ALA A 43 -9.77 -8.23 -0.70
CA ALA A 43 -9.70 -9.57 -1.28
C ALA A 43 -10.81 -10.48 -0.72
N ALA A 44 -11.12 -10.40 0.57
CA ALA A 44 -12.19 -11.14 1.22
C ALA A 44 -13.60 -10.76 0.69
N THR A 45 -13.76 -9.60 0.04
CA THR A 45 -15.01 -9.22 -0.66
C THR A 45 -15.09 -9.78 -2.10
N GLY A 46 -14.16 -10.65 -2.51
CA GLY A 46 -14.09 -11.24 -3.85
C GLY A 46 -13.38 -10.35 -4.89
N ARG A 47 -12.78 -9.23 -4.50
CA ARG A 47 -11.99 -8.39 -5.39
C ARG A 47 -10.57 -8.92 -5.52
N ARG A 48 -10.06 -9.00 -6.75
CA ARG A 48 -8.65 -9.36 -6.97
C ARG A 48 -7.76 -8.18 -6.63
N VAL A 49 -6.82 -8.38 -5.73
CA VAL A 49 -5.94 -7.35 -5.20
C VAL A 49 -4.48 -7.76 -5.40
N LEU A 50 -3.66 -6.82 -5.86
CA LEU A 50 -2.21 -6.93 -5.86
C LEU A 50 -1.63 -5.97 -4.83
N LEU A 51 -0.82 -6.48 -3.91
CA LEU A 51 -0.01 -5.66 -3.04
C LEU A 51 1.42 -5.60 -3.58
N VAL A 52 1.97 -4.40 -3.72
CA VAL A 52 3.36 -4.14 -4.10
C VAL A 52 4.11 -3.66 -2.86
N ASP A 53 5.08 -4.41 -2.42
CA ASP A 53 5.99 -3.99 -1.35
C ASP A 53 7.12 -3.15 -1.96
N ALA A 54 7.06 -1.83 -1.82
CA ALA A 54 8.08 -0.91 -2.32
C ALA A 54 9.02 -0.39 -1.21
N ASP A 55 8.94 -0.99 0.00
CA ASP A 55 9.85 -0.69 1.10
C ASP A 55 11.02 -1.71 1.12
N PRO A 56 12.30 -1.29 1.07
CA PRO A 56 13.46 -2.18 1.21
C PRO A 56 13.46 -3.02 2.50
N GLN A 57 12.73 -2.59 3.52
CA GLN A 57 12.58 -3.38 4.75
C GLN A 57 11.76 -4.66 4.52
N GLY A 58 10.96 -4.75 3.45
CA GLY A 58 10.18 -5.93 3.09
C GLY A 58 9.16 -6.35 4.16
N ASN A 59 8.61 -5.38 4.90
CA ASN A 59 7.70 -5.66 6.01
C ASN A 59 6.33 -6.16 5.53
N ALA A 60 5.85 -5.72 4.37
CA ALA A 60 4.63 -6.26 3.79
C ALA A 60 4.84 -7.71 3.31
N THR A 61 6.00 -8.00 2.75
CA THR A 61 6.41 -9.33 2.29
C THR A 61 6.44 -10.33 3.43
N SER A 62 7.23 -10.04 4.49
CA SER A 62 7.32 -10.93 5.65
C SER A 62 6.01 -10.99 6.44
N GLY A 63 5.29 -9.87 6.55
CA GLY A 63 4.01 -9.79 7.25
C GLY A 63 2.88 -10.60 6.60
N LEU A 64 3.03 -11.00 5.33
CA LEU A 64 2.15 -11.92 4.61
C LEU A 64 2.72 -13.35 4.52
N GLY A 65 3.78 -13.65 5.26
CA GLY A 65 4.34 -14.99 5.38
C GLY A 65 5.23 -15.42 4.22
N VAL A 66 5.67 -14.49 3.37
CA VAL A 66 6.61 -14.80 2.29
C VAL A 66 8.05 -14.71 2.82
N ASP A 67 8.81 -15.80 2.64
CA ASP A 67 10.22 -15.86 2.97
C ASP A 67 11.04 -15.05 1.95
N ARG A 68 11.65 -13.95 2.40
CA ARG A 68 12.41 -13.04 1.56
C ARG A 68 13.73 -13.62 1.06
N ASP A 69 14.32 -14.51 1.85
CA ASP A 69 15.64 -15.09 1.54
C ASP A 69 15.54 -16.18 0.46
N GLY A 70 14.33 -16.73 0.26
CA GLY A 70 14.04 -17.74 -0.77
C GLY A 70 13.57 -17.17 -2.11
N LEU A 71 13.56 -15.84 -2.29
CA LEU A 71 13.09 -15.22 -3.53
C LEU A 71 14.19 -15.07 -4.57
N ASP A 72 13.96 -15.62 -5.77
CA ASP A 72 14.87 -15.46 -6.93
C ASP A 72 14.74 -14.07 -7.56
N VAL A 73 13.55 -13.46 -7.51
CA VAL A 73 13.22 -12.17 -8.13
C VAL A 73 12.24 -11.38 -7.25
N SER A 74 12.31 -10.05 -7.31
CA SER A 74 11.54 -9.13 -6.46
C SER A 74 11.19 -7.82 -7.19
N VAL A 75 10.59 -6.87 -6.49
CA VAL A 75 10.36 -5.51 -7.01
C VAL A 75 11.66 -4.81 -7.44
N TYR A 76 12.80 -5.16 -6.84
CA TYR A 76 14.11 -4.67 -7.28
C TYR A 76 14.38 -4.99 -8.76
N ASP A 77 14.24 -6.27 -9.14
CA ASP A 77 14.47 -6.74 -10.51
C ASP A 77 13.47 -6.14 -11.51
N LEU A 78 12.23 -5.87 -11.06
CA LEU A 78 11.23 -5.15 -11.86
C LEU A 78 11.66 -3.71 -12.17
N LEU A 79 12.15 -2.99 -11.17
CA LEU A 79 12.56 -1.60 -11.32
C LEU A 79 13.77 -1.48 -12.25
N LEU A 80 14.71 -2.42 -12.21
CA LEU A 80 15.86 -2.47 -13.11
C LEU A 80 15.50 -2.98 -14.51
N GLY A 81 14.34 -3.63 -14.66
CA GLY A 81 13.89 -4.23 -15.93
C GLY A 81 14.54 -5.59 -16.22
N GLU A 82 15.01 -6.27 -15.18
CA GLU A 82 15.67 -7.57 -15.23
C GLU A 82 14.68 -8.73 -15.13
N ALA A 83 13.45 -8.45 -14.65
CA ALA A 83 12.39 -9.44 -14.56
C ALA A 83 11.08 -8.94 -15.16
N GLN A 84 10.28 -9.87 -15.73
CA GLN A 84 8.92 -9.58 -16.15
C GLN A 84 7.98 -9.61 -14.93
N PRO A 85 6.96 -8.72 -14.85
CA PRO A 85 6.05 -8.63 -13.71
C PRO A 85 5.40 -9.96 -13.33
N GLU A 86 4.98 -10.74 -14.31
CA GLU A 86 4.30 -12.02 -14.12
C GLU A 86 5.18 -13.07 -13.43
N ARG A 87 6.50 -12.94 -13.55
CA ARG A 87 7.47 -13.83 -12.90
C ARG A 87 7.67 -13.46 -11.43
N VAL A 88 7.48 -12.19 -11.09
CA VAL A 88 7.70 -11.66 -9.73
C VAL A 88 6.46 -11.80 -8.85
N VAL A 89 5.26 -11.88 -9.45
CA VAL A 89 4.01 -12.06 -8.69
C VAL A 89 4.04 -13.37 -7.89
N VAL A 90 3.82 -13.27 -6.60
CA VAL A 90 3.66 -14.38 -5.66
C VAL A 90 2.19 -14.48 -5.26
N SER A 91 1.56 -15.61 -5.55
CA SER A 91 0.20 -15.90 -5.07
C SER A 91 0.24 -16.33 -3.61
N LEU A 92 -0.55 -15.65 -2.79
CA LEU A 92 -0.63 -15.91 -1.35
C LEU A 92 -1.64 -17.00 -1.03
N GLN A 93 -1.59 -17.53 0.21
CA GLN A 93 -2.63 -18.45 0.73
C GLN A 93 -3.95 -17.73 1.05
N ILE A 94 -4.03 -16.44 0.76
CA ILE A 94 -5.22 -15.60 0.92
C ILE A 94 -5.87 -15.49 -0.45
N GLU A 95 -7.09 -15.97 -0.56
CA GLU A 95 -7.82 -15.94 -1.83
C GLU A 95 -7.94 -14.51 -2.37
N ASN A 96 -7.74 -14.34 -3.68
CA ASN A 96 -7.78 -13.06 -4.40
C ASN A 96 -6.71 -12.03 -4.00
N LEU A 97 -5.69 -12.40 -3.25
CA LEU A 97 -4.58 -11.52 -2.89
C LEU A 97 -3.26 -12.07 -3.42
N ASP A 98 -2.59 -11.31 -4.27
CA ASP A 98 -1.25 -11.55 -4.75
C ASP A 98 -0.29 -10.47 -4.24
N LEU A 99 1.02 -10.77 -4.28
CA LEU A 99 2.09 -9.89 -3.80
C LEU A 99 3.19 -9.73 -4.86
N LEU A 100 3.66 -8.51 -5.06
CA LEU A 100 5.00 -8.22 -5.60
C LEU A 100 5.95 -7.99 -4.41
N PRO A 101 6.82 -8.95 -4.08
CA PRO A 101 7.61 -8.91 -2.85
C PRO A 101 8.83 -8.00 -2.97
N ALA A 102 9.30 -7.48 -1.82
CA ALA A 102 10.56 -6.78 -1.67
C ALA A 102 11.60 -7.63 -0.95
N THR A 103 12.86 -7.40 -1.32
CA THR A 103 14.03 -7.86 -0.61
C THR A 103 14.91 -6.66 -0.21
N ILE A 104 15.93 -6.90 0.60
CA ILE A 104 16.88 -5.85 1.00
C ILE A 104 17.61 -5.22 -0.19
N ASN A 105 17.72 -5.96 -1.31
CA ASN A 105 18.35 -5.47 -2.54
C ASN A 105 17.64 -4.21 -3.08
N LEU A 106 16.36 -4.03 -2.77
CA LEU A 106 15.59 -2.86 -3.19
C LEU A 106 16.22 -1.53 -2.67
N ALA A 107 17.00 -1.57 -1.57
CA ALA A 107 17.77 -0.39 -1.14
C ALA A 107 18.81 0.03 -2.19
N GLY A 108 19.39 -0.91 -2.92
CA GLY A 108 20.34 -0.64 -4.00
C GLY A 108 19.68 0.03 -5.21
N ALA A 109 18.41 -0.24 -5.45
CA ALA A 109 17.67 0.34 -6.59
C ALA A 109 17.67 1.87 -6.56
N GLU A 110 17.64 2.52 -5.38
CA GLU A 110 17.69 3.99 -5.31
C GLU A 110 19.00 4.57 -5.88
N VAL A 111 20.10 3.84 -5.79
CA VAL A 111 21.41 4.24 -6.33
C VAL A 111 21.49 3.93 -7.84
N GLU A 112 21.08 2.74 -8.23
CA GLU A 112 21.20 2.25 -9.60
C GLU A 112 20.25 2.97 -10.56
N LEU A 113 19.03 3.27 -10.12
CA LEU A 113 18.06 4.02 -10.90
C LEU A 113 18.52 5.46 -11.23
N VAL A 114 19.42 6.07 -10.43
CA VAL A 114 19.88 7.46 -10.67
C VAL A 114 20.41 7.64 -12.08
N GLY A 115 21.16 6.67 -12.61
CA GLY A 115 21.73 6.69 -13.95
C GLY A 115 20.79 6.24 -15.06
N MET A 116 19.60 5.75 -14.75
CA MET A 116 18.70 5.17 -15.74
C MET A 116 17.78 6.23 -16.36
N LYS A 117 17.49 6.04 -17.65
CA LYS A 117 16.47 6.81 -18.35
C LYS A 117 15.09 6.44 -17.82
N ASP A 118 14.19 7.44 -17.74
CA ASP A 118 12.80 7.27 -17.29
C ASP A 118 12.68 6.60 -15.91
N ARG A 119 13.66 6.84 -15.04
CA ARG A 119 13.80 6.24 -13.72
C ARG A 119 12.59 6.43 -12.80
N GLU A 120 11.85 7.53 -12.96
CA GLU A 120 10.64 7.83 -12.18
C GLU A 120 9.42 7.03 -12.67
N PHE A 121 9.49 6.40 -13.84
CA PHE A 121 8.39 5.68 -14.50
C PHE A 121 8.56 4.16 -14.49
N ARG A 122 9.63 3.63 -13.86
CA ARG A 122 9.97 2.20 -13.91
C ARG A 122 8.86 1.32 -13.34
N LEU A 123 8.34 1.67 -12.16
CA LEU A 123 7.25 0.93 -11.53
C LEU A 123 5.95 1.05 -12.34
N ARG A 124 5.61 2.24 -12.84
CA ARG A 124 4.45 2.44 -13.71
C ARG A 124 4.49 1.54 -14.94
N SER A 125 5.63 1.48 -15.61
CA SER A 125 5.85 0.64 -16.79
C SER A 125 5.72 -0.84 -16.45
N ALA A 126 6.29 -1.29 -15.33
CA ALA A 126 6.21 -2.66 -14.88
C ALA A 126 4.77 -3.09 -14.53
N LEU A 127 3.97 -2.22 -13.89
CA LEU A 127 2.61 -2.53 -13.51
C LEU A 127 1.62 -2.53 -14.69
N GLN A 128 1.98 -1.99 -15.85
CA GLN A 128 1.07 -1.83 -16.98
C GLN A 128 0.44 -3.15 -17.44
N SER A 129 1.21 -4.24 -17.52
CA SER A 129 0.71 -5.56 -17.94
C SER A 129 -0.20 -6.23 -16.88
N LEU A 130 -0.12 -5.79 -15.63
CA LEU A 130 -0.88 -6.34 -14.52
C LEU A 130 -2.21 -5.63 -14.28
N ARG A 131 -2.36 -4.35 -14.71
CA ARG A 131 -3.55 -3.53 -14.40
C ARG A 131 -4.86 -4.16 -14.83
N GLY A 132 -4.89 -4.91 -15.92
CA GLY A 132 -6.10 -5.62 -16.40
C GLY A 132 -6.47 -6.87 -15.59
N ARG A 133 -5.61 -7.32 -14.67
CA ARG A 133 -5.78 -8.57 -13.92
C ARG A 133 -6.40 -8.37 -12.54
N TYR A 134 -6.32 -7.16 -11.99
CA TYR A 134 -6.73 -6.83 -10.63
C TYR A 134 -7.82 -5.75 -10.64
N HIS A 135 -8.52 -5.63 -9.52
CA HIS A 135 -9.44 -4.52 -9.24
C HIS A 135 -8.67 -3.39 -8.54
N TYR A 136 -7.77 -3.77 -7.62
CA TYR A 136 -6.92 -2.86 -6.88
C TYR A 136 -5.46 -3.27 -6.96
N ILE A 137 -4.58 -2.28 -7.03
CA ILE A 137 -3.15 -2.43 -6.80
C ILE A 137 -2.77 -1.46 -5.69
N PHE A 138 -2.34 -1.98 -4.54
CA PHE A 138 -1.80 -1.16 -3.46
C PHE A 138 -0.29 -1.15 -3.53
N ILE A 139 0.34 0.00 -3.24
CA ILE A 139 1.79 0.14 -3.19
C ILE A 139 2.16 0.60 -1.78
N ASP A 140 2.81 -0.27 -0.99
CA ASP A 140 3.35 0.09 0.33
C ASP A 140 4.67 0.84 0.17
N CYS A 141 4.70 2.11 0.55
CA CYS A 141 5.84 2.99 0.35
C CYS A 141 6.76 3.04 1.57
N PRO A 142 8.09 3.19 1.37
CA PRO A 142 9.04 3.41 2.45
C PRO A 142 8.78 4.74 3.19
N PRO A 143 9.33 4.92 4.41
CA PRO A 143 9.23 6.17 5.16
C PRO A 143 10.23 7.24 4.67
N SER A 144 10.33 7.40 3.36
CA SER A 144 11.22 8.37 2.70
C SER A 144 10.50 8.99 1.51
N LEU A 145 10.96 10.14 1.04
CA LEU A 145 10.48 10.78 -0.19
C LEU A 145 11.49 10.59 -1.32
N GLY A 146 12.23 9.47 -1.31
CA GLY A 146 13.22 9.08 -2.30
C GLY A 146 12.61 8.58 -3.61
N LEU A 147 13.46 8.03 -4.46
CA LEU A 147 13.10 7.60 -5.82
C LEU A 147 12.08 6.46 -5.83
N LEU A 148 12.09 5.57 -4.83
CA LEU A 148 11.08 4.52 -4.67
C LEU A 148 9.67 5.10 -4.44
N THR A 149 9.55 6.07 -3.54
CA THR A 149 8.27 6.76 -3.29
C THR A 149 7.82 7.56 -4.51
N ILE A 150 8.74 8.21 -5.24
CA ILE A 150 8.42 8.90 -6.49
C ILE A 150 7.90 7.92 -7.54
N ASN A 151 8.51 6.73 -7.68
CA ASN A 151 8.02 5.67 -8.55
C ASN A 151 6.61 5.21 -8.17
N ALA A 152 6.35 5.01 -6.88
CA ALA A 152 5.03 4.63 -6.38
C ALA A 152 3.97 5.70 -6.72
N LEU A 153 4.25 6.98 -6.44
CA LEU A 153 3.34 8.09 -6.74
C LEU A 153 3.14 8.31 -8.25
N THR A 154 4.17 8.04 -9.06
CA THR A 154 4.08 8.14 -10.52
C THR A 154 3.24 7.00 -11.11
N ALA A 155 3.26 5.83 -10.50
CA ALA A 155 2.49 4.66 -10.91
C ALA A 155 1.03 4.67 -10.42
N ALA A 156 0.76 5.39 -9.33
CA ALA A 156 -0.54 5.39 -8.66
C ALA A 156 -1.56 6.32 -9.34
N ASP A 157 -2.83 5.95 -9.30
CA ASP A 157 -3.96 6.82 -9.62
C ASP A 157 -4.32 7.68 -8.41
N ARG A 158 -4.14 7.13 -7.20
CA ARG A 158 -4.51 7.78 -5.95
C ARG A 158 -3.47 7.54 -4.84
N ILE A 159 -3.47 8.43 -3.84
CA ILE A 159 -2.65 8.30 -2.64
C ILE A 159 -3.55 8.22 -1.40
N LEU A 160 -3.32 7.20 -0.54
CA LEU A 160 -3.88 7.08 0.80
C LEU A 160 -2.80 7.48 1.81
N ILE A 161 -3.12 8.38 2.73
CA ILE A 161 -2.16 8.91 3.70
C ILE A 161 -2.56 8.47 5.12
N PRO A 162 -1.90 7.44 5.71
CA PRO A 162 -2.07 7.13 7.11
C PRO A 162 -1.43 8.19 8.00
N ILE A 163 -2.17 8.70 8.98
CA ILE A 163 -1.71 9.70 9.95
C ILE A 163 -1.92 9.17 11.35
N GLN A 164 -0.84 9.05 12.12
CA GLN A 164 -0.92 8.69 13.52
C GLN A 164 -1.43 9.86 14.36
N CYS A 165 -2.37 9.60 15.28
CA CYS A 165 -2.97 10.62 16.15
C CYS A 165 -2.01 11.04 17.28
N GLU A 166 -0.91 11.73 16.93
CA GLU A 166 0.13 12.25 17.82
C GLU A 166 0.48 13.70 17.50
N TYR A 167 1.14 14.39 18.44
CA TYR A 167 1.42 15.83 18.41
C TYR A 167 1.99 16.39 17.10
N TYR A 168 2.88 15.65 16.44
CA TYR A 168 3.48 16.08 15.16
C TYR A 168 2.76 15.46 13.94
N ALA A 169 1.46 15.22 14.03
CA ALA A 169 0.71 14.53 12.99
C ALA A 169 0.76 15.23 11.63
N LEU A 170 0.59 16.56 11.58
CA LEU A 170 0.54 17.36 10.35
C LEU A 170 1.91 17.81 9.85
N GLU A 171 2.95 17.86 10.69
CA GLU A 171 4.27 18.35 10.27
C GLU A 171 4.88 17.51 9.15
N GLY A 172 4.87 16.17 9.29
CA GLY A 172 5.38 15.26 8.25
C GLY A 172 4.51 15.19 6.99
N VAL A 173 3.22 15.55 7.11
CA VAL A 173 2.29 15.53 5.98
C VAL A 173 2.55 16.69 5.02
N GLY A 174 2.95 17.86 5.51
CA GLY A 174 3.27 19.03 4.68
C GLY A 174 4.33 18.74 3.62
N GLN A 175 5.43 18.07 3.98
CA GLN A 175 6.49 17.67 3.05
C GLN A 175 6.01 16.63 2.02
N LEU A 176 5.21 15.65 2.46
CA LEU A 176 4.60 14.68 1.56
C LEU A 176 3.70 15.38 0.54
N LEU A 177 2.82 16.30 0.96
CA LEU A 177 1.94 17.04 0.06
C LEU A 177 2.70 17.90 -0.95
N GLN A 178 3.84 18.51 -0.55
CA GLN A 178 4.73 19.19 -1.47
C GLN A 178 5.28 18.25 -2.54
N THR A 179 5.73 17.05 -2.15
CA THR A 179 6.21 16.02 -3.07
C THR A 179 5.09 15.53 -3.99
N VAL A 180 3.90 15.26 -3.47
CA VAL A 180 2.71 14.90 -4.27
C VAL A 180 2.40 15.97 -5.31
N ASN A 181 2.40 17.24 -4.92
CA ASN A 181 2.18 18.37 -5.84
C ASN A 181 3.27 18.46 -6.93
N LEU A 182 4.53 18.16 -6.59
CA LEU A 182 5.62 18.13 -7.57
C LEU A 182 5.43 16.97 -8.57
N VAL A 183 5.09 15.77 -8.07
CA VAL A 183 4.78 14.60 -8.92
C VAL A 183 3.59 14.90 -9.83
N ARG A 184 2.50 15.47 -9.30
CA ARG A 184 1.33 15.86 -10.12
C ARG A 184 1.69 16.84 -11.24
N ARG A 185 2.54 17.81 -10.98
CA ARG A 185 2.92 18.82 -11.98
C ARG A 185 3.83 18.29 -13.07
N ARG A 186 4.67 17.30 -12.79
CA ARG A 186 5.77 16.91 -13.68
C ARG A 186 5.70 15.47 -14.21
N LEU A 187 5.13 14.53 -13.42
CA LEU A 187 5.22 13.11 -13.69
C LEU A 187 3.84 12.44 -13.84
N ASN A 188 2.88 12.79 -12.98
CA ASN A 188 1.56 12.16 -12.95
C ASN A 188 0.45 13.18 -12.64
N PRO A 189 -0.05 13.92 -13.65
CA PRO A 189 -1.09 14.93 -13.46
C PRO A 189 -2.42 14.39 -12.91
N GLN A 190 -2.67 13.08 -13.05
CA GLN A 190 -3.92 12.44 -12.64
C GLN A 190 -3.89 11.92 -11.18
N LEU A 191 -2.72 12.03 -10.49
CA LEU A 191 -2.62 11.58 -9.10
C LEU A 191 -3.55 12.39 -8.20
N GLU A 192 -4.48 11.72 -7.53
CA GLU A 192 -5.44 12.34 -6.61
C GLU A 192 -5.29 11.80 -5.18
N LEU A 193 -5.83 12.54 -4.21
CA LEU A 193 -5.94 12.08 -2.83
C LEU A 193 -7.13 11.14 -2.71
N GLU A 194 -6.87 9.85 -2.38
CA GLU A 194 -7.92 8.89 -2.03
C GLU A 194 -8.55 9.25 -0.71
N GLY A 195 -7.71 9.44 0.29
CA GLY A 195 -8.14 9.83 1.62
C GLY A 195 -7.02 9.83 2.65
N VAL A 196 -7.36 10.34 3.82
CA VAL A 196 -6.49 10.38 5.00
C VAL A 196 -7.06 9.42 6.04
N LEU A 197 -6.23 8.44 6.45
CA LEU A 197 -6.61 7.45 7.46
C LEU A 197 -5.99 7.80 8.81
N LEU A 198 -6.82 8.06 9.80
CA LEU A 198 -6.37 8.25 11.18
C LEU A 198 -6.03 6.89 11.81
N THR A 199 -4.82 6.77 12.34
CA THR A 199 -4.29 5.52 12.88
C THR A 199 -3.81 5.67 14.32
N MET A 200 -3.68 4.53 15.02
CA MET A 200 -3.18 4.47 16.41
C MET A 200 -3.91 5.42 17.37
N PHE A 201 -5.20 5.64 17.11
CA PHE A 201 -6.04 6.50 17.94
C PHE A 201 -6.20 5.91 19.34
N ASP A 202 -6.05 6.76 20.36
CA ASP A 202 -6.32 6.44 21.76
C ASP A 202 -7.33 7.44 22.34
N ALA A 203 -8.57 7.02 22.48
CA ALA A 203 -9.67 7.85 22.98
C ALA A 203 -9.47 8.35 24.44
N ARG A 204 -8.50 7.78 25.18
CA ARG A 204 -8.22 8.18 26.56
C ARG A 204 -7.41 9.48 26.65
N THR A 205 -6.86 9.95 25.52
CA THR A 205 -6.00 11.12 25.48
C THR A 205 -6.68 12.30 24.78
N ASN A 206 -6.75 13.45 25.44
CA ASN A 206 -7.25 14.69 24.83
C ASN A 206 -6.44 15.09 23.59
N LEU A 207 -5.14 14.78 23.58
CA LEU A 207 -4.28 15.06 22.45
C LEU A 207 -4.74 14.34 21.18
N ALA A 208 -5.09 13.05 21.26
CA ALA A 208 -5.57 12.31 20.10
C ALA A 208 -6.86 12.90 19.53
N ILE A 209 -7.77 13.38 20.39
CA ILE A 209 -9.01 14.04 19.97
C ILE A 209 -8.68 15.36 19.25
N GLN A 210 -7.81 16.20 19.82
CA GLN A 210 -7.39 17.45 19.17
C GLN A 210 -6.75 17.22 17.80
N VAL A 211 -5.90 16.20 17.66
CA VAL A 211 -5.28 15.83 16.37
C VAL A 211 -6.34 15.39 15.35
N VAL A 212 -7.35 14.62 15.77
CA VAL A 212 -8.46 14.24 14.89
C VAL A 212 -9.18 15.47 14.36
N ASP A 213 -9.50 16.43 15.24
CA ASP A 213 -10.19 17.66 14.85
C ASP A 213 -9.33 18.52 13.91
N GLU A 214 -8.03 18.64 14.20
CA GLU A 214 -7.08 19.37 13.35
C GLU A 214 -6.95 18.76 11.96
N VAL A 215 -6.80 17.43 11.86
CA VAL A 215 -6.74 16.71 10.59
C VAL A 215 -8.04 16.84 9.81
N LYS A 216 -9.20 16.72 10.49
CA LYS A 216 -10.51 16.93 9.85
C LYS A 216 -10.70 18.36 9.36
N ASN A 217 -10.27 19.35 10.11
CA ASN A 217 -10.33 20.76 9.69
C ASN A 217 -9.44 21.03 8.46
N TYR A 218 -8.30 20.34 8.35
CA TYR A 218 -7.37 20.55 7.24
C TYR A 218 -7.79 19.80 5.96
N PHE A 219 -8.24 18.53 6.08
CA PHE A 219 -8.53 17.66 4.93
C PHE A 219 -10.03 17.52 4.60
N GLY A 220 -10.92 17.98 5.49
CA GLY A 220 -12.37 17.95 5.29
C GLY A 220 -12.92 16.54 5.06
N ASP A 221 -13.67 16.40 3.99
CA ASP A 221 -14.31 15.17 3.51
C ASP A 221 -13.34 14.10 3.01
N LYS A 222 -12.04 14.45 2.87
CA LYS A 222 -11.00 13.49 2.51
C LYS A 222 -10.51 12.65 3.69
N VAL A 223 -10.97 12.90 4.92
CA VAL A 223 -10.66 12.05 6.07
C VAL A 223 -11.64 10.88 6.10
N PHE A 224 -11.13 9.65 6.08
CA PHE A 224 -11.97 8.45 6.23
C PHE A 224 -12.77 8.51 7.54
N ARG A 225 -14.01 8.04 7.49
CA ARG A 225 -14.88 7.91 8.69
C ARG A 225 -14.29 6.90 9.66
N THR A 226 -13.70 5.84 9.11
CA THR A 226 -13.02 4.79 9.87
C THR A 226 -11.73 5.31 10.50
N VAL A 227 -11.58 5.09 11.80
CA VAL A 227 -10.38 5.43 12.59
C VAL A 227 -9.80 4.16 13.19
N ILE A 228 -8.53 3.88 12.91
CA ILE A 228 -7.85 2.67 13.39
C ILE A 228 -7.24 2.94 14.78
N PRO A 229 -7.70 2.29 15.85
CA PRO A 229 -7.14 2.47 17.18
C PRO A 229 -5.81 1.71 17.36
N ARG A 230 -5.09 2.01 18.43
CA ARG A 230 -4.04 1.11 18.91
C ARG A 230 -4.64 -0.26 19.22
N ASN A 231 -4.11 -1.30 18.59
CA ASN A 231 -4.61 -2.67 18.77
C ASN A 231 -3.45 -3.66 18.70
N VAL A 232 -3.30 -4.47 19.75
CA VAL A 232 -2.22 -5.45 19.90
C VAL A 232 -2.27 -6.49 18.79
N ARG A 233 -3.47 -6.92 18.37
CA ARG A 233 -3.63 -7.92 17.31
C ARG A 233 -3.07 -7.47 15.96
N LEU A 234 -3.13 -6.17 15.64
CA LEU A 234 -2.50 -5.59 14.45
C LEU A 234 -0.98 -5.67 14.49
N SER A 235 -0.38 -5.65 15.69
CA SER A 235 1.07 -5.77 15.87
C SER A 235 1.54 -7.23 15.92
N GLU A 236 0.69 -8.14 16.40
CA GLU A 236 1.01 -9.57 16.52
C GLU A 236 0.86 -10.31 15.17
N ALA A 237 -0.19 -10.00 14.40
CA ALA A 237 -0.53 -10.72 13.18
C ALA A 237 0.64 -10.85 12.17
N PRO A 238 1.48 -9.82 11.92
CA PRO A 238 2.63 -9.94 11.02
C PRO A 238 3.68 -10.96 11.48
N SER A 239 3.86 -11.16 12.81
CA SER A 239 4.79 -12.17 13.33
C SER A 239 4.35 -13.61 13.04
N HIS A 240 3.08 -13.78 12.66
CA HIS A 240 2.50 -15.05 12.22
C HIS A 240 2.34 -15.11 10.68
N GLY A 241 2.86 -14.13 9.94
CA GLY A 241 2.75 -14.05 8.49
C GLY A 241 1.31 -13.92 7.98
N LYS A 242 0.42 -13.28 8.74
CA LYS A 242 -1.01 -13.20 8.44
C LYS A 242 -1.55 -11.77 8.58
N PRO A 243 -2.51 -11.36 7.72
CA PRO A 243 -3.30 -10.16 7.99
C PRO A 243 -4.21 -10.40 9.22
N VAL A 244 -4.62 -9.32 9.87
CA VAL A 244 -5.42 -9.41 11.10
C VAL A 244 -6.76 -10.14 10.90
N ILE A 245 -7.37 -10.01 9.73
CA ILE A 245 -8.64 -10.71 9.41
C ILE A 245 -8.49 -12.25 9.41
N ALA A 246 -7.29 -12.75 9.06
CA ALA A 246 -6.97 -14.18 9.11
C ALA A 246 -6.39 -14.61 10.48
N TYR A 247 -5.78 -13.68 11.23
CA TYR A 247 -5.19 -13.95 12.53
C TYR A 247 -6.22 -13.93 13.67
N ASP A 248 -7.01 -12.85 13.76
CA ASP A 248 -8.08 -12.68 14.74
C ASP A 248 -9.24 -11.87 14.11
N PRO A 249 -10.17 -12.53 13.39
CA PRO A 249 -11.25 -11.88 12.65
C PRO A 249 -12.24 -11.11 13.53
N ARG A 250 -12.28 -11.39 14.85
CA ARG A 250 -13.18 -10.72 15.79
C ARG A 250 -12.51 -9.53 16.48
N SER A 251 -11.24 -9.32 16.28
CA SER A 251 -10.52 -8.18 16.88
C SER A 251 -11.08 -6.86 16.35
N ARG A 252 -11.01 -5.82 17.20
CA ARG A 252 -11.40 -4.46 16.80
C ARG A 252 -10.63 -3.99 15.56
N GLY A 253 -9.35 -4.38 15.44
CA GLY A 253 -8.53 -4.06 14.27
C GLY A 253 -9.06 -4.68 12.99
N ALA A 254 -9.47 -5.97 13.02
CA ALA A 254 -10.02 -6.67 11.85
C ALA A 254 -11.34 -6.03 11.41
N ILE A 255 -12.25 -5.77 12.34
CA ILE A 255 -13.56 -5.15 12.06
C ILE A 255 -13.36 -3.77 11.39
N LEU A 256 -12.49 -2.93 11.93
CA LEU A 256 -12.28 -1.59 11.38
C LEU A 256 -11.59 -1.59 10.01
N TYR A 257 -10.68 -2.54 9.72
CA TYR A 257 -10.15 -2.66 8.36
C TYR A 257 -11.20 -3.19 7.37
N GLN A 258 -12.18 -3.98 7.81
CA GLN A 258 -13.34 -4.35 6.97
C GLN A 258 -14.24 -3.13 6.69
N GLU A 259 -14.50 -2.28 7.70
CA GLU A 259 -15.23 -1.02 7.53
C GLU A 259 -14.48 -0.08 6.57
N LEU A 260 -13.16 0.06 6.71
CA LEU A 260 -12.33 0.84 5.79
C LEU A 260 -12.40 0.30 4.36
N ALA A 261 -12.35 -1.03 4.19
CA ALA A 261 -12.47 -1.64 2.87
C ALA A 261 -13.83 -1.33 2.22
N GLN A 262 -14.91 -1.34 3.00
CA GLN A 262 -16.23 -0.95 2.51
C GLN A 262 -16.26 0.54 2.13
N GLU A 263 -15.66 1.40 2.91
CA GLU A 263 -15.57 2.84 2.63
C GLU A 263 -14.77 3.14 1.35
N VAL A 264 -13.68 2.40 1.09
CA VAL A 264 -12.90 2.50 -0.17
C VAL A 264 -13.73 2.06 -1.38
N ILE A 265 -14.60 1.06 -1.21
CA ILE A 265 -15.53 0.61 -2.28
C ILE A 265 -16.59 1.67 -2.57
N GLU A 266 -17.16 2.28 -1.53
CA GLU A 266 -18.17 3.34 -1.67
C GLU A 266 -17.63 4.58 -2.40
N HIS A 267 -16.33 4.86 -2.32
CA HIS A 267 -15.69 5.95 -3.07
C HIS A 267 -15.56 5.68 -4.58
N GLU A 268 -15.95 4.49 -5.06
CA GLU A 268 -15.95 4.14 -6.49
C GLU A 268 -17.30 4.34 -7.18
N GLU A 269 -18.38 4.34 -6.39
CA GLU A 269 -19.75 4.55 -6.86
C GLU A 269 -20.09 6.05 -6.98
#